data_8c8ea4200033d59623c42fa3132e3f13
#
_entry.id   8c8ea4200033d59623c42fa3132e3f13
#
_cell.length_a   1.000
_cell.length_b   1.000
_cell.length_c   1.000
_cell.angle_alpha   90.00
_cell.angle_beta   90.00
_cell.angle_gamma   90.00
#
_symmetry.space_group_name_H-M   'P 1'
#
loop_
_entity.id
_entity.type
_entity.pdbx_description
1 polymer ?
#
loop_
_entity_poly.entity_id
_entity_poly.type
_entity_poly.pdbx_seq_one_letter_code
_entity_poly.pdbx_strand_id
1 'polypeptide(L)'
;MEKILNEYRHEKVLLIYRCGSYAFGTSTDKSDEDYVVVLKDYKGISHTGEDGKEYFIFGLPFWKDKMEFRDELAEYYEVHNDEIFSFPDTILYCDKEIEPLIEEYKAKFLDNYKVWLKKVVKYFSRFIALGDYEKRYYHLIRIRHIVENYKATGSFSLELSPEILEWIKVYKTDSDKQKYKRAIKDALEYLRKEAEV
;
A
#
# COMPACT_ATOMS: atom_id res chain seq x y z
N MET A 1 -19.44 -3.30 5.85
CA MET A 1 -18.91 -2.44 6.93
C MET A 1 -19.70 -2.56 8.22
N GLU A 2 -21.03 -2.39 8.24
CA GLU A 2 -21.83 -2.53 9.48
C GLU A 2 -21.62 -3.86 10.21
N LYS A 3 -21.54 -4.98 9.47
CA LYS A 3 -21.31 -6.30 10.06
C LYS A 3 -19.94 -6.38 10.74
N ILE A 4 -18.88 -5.85 10.10
CA ILE A 4 -17.54 -5.80 10.67
C ILE A 4 -17.53 -4.94 11.93
N LEU A 5 -18.13 -3.74 11.88
CA LEU A 5 -18.21 -2.87 13.06
C LEU A 5 -19.04 -3.52 14.20
N ASN A 6 -20.05 -4.32 13.87
CA ASN A 6 -20.82 -5.09 14.86
C ASN A 6 -20.00 -6.24 15.48
N GLU A 7 -19.16 -6.92 14.71
CA GLU A 7 -18.25 -7.95 15.23
C GLU A 7 -17.27 -7.37 16.26
N TYR A 8 -16.75 -6.17 15.98
CA TYR A 8 -15.82 -5.46 16.86
C TYR A 8 -16.49 -4.36 17.72
N ARG A 9 -17.79 -4.45 17.97
CA ARG A 9 -18.57 -3.42 18.71
C ARG A 9 -18.06 -3.08 20.12
N HIS A 10 -17.21 -3.93 20.69
CA HIS A 10 -16.60 -3.72 22.00
C HIS A 10 -15.24 -2.99 21.91
N GLU A 11 -14.74 -2.79 20.69
CA GLU A 11 -13.48 -2.13 20.43
C GLU A 11 -13.70 -0.68 19.99
N LYS A 12 -12.85 0.23 20.46
CA LYS A 12 -12.87 1.59 19.95
C LYS A 12 -12.22 1.66 18.56
N VAL A 13 -12.98 2.03 17.55
CA VAL A 13 -12.45 2.31 16.22
C VAL A 13 -11.70 3.64 16.24
N LEU A 14 -10.46 3.64 15.75
CA LEU A 14 -9.61 4.84 15.65
C LEU A 14 -9.53 5.37 14.22
N LEU A 15 -9.44 4.48 13.23
CA LEU A 15 -9.28 4.87 11.83
C LEU A 15 -9.92 3.85 10.91
N ILE A 16 -10.59 4.33 9.88
CA ILE A 16 -11.05 3.53 8.73
C ILE A 16 -10.66 4.26 7.46
N TYR A 17 -9.96 3.60 6.57
CA TYR A 17 -9.63 4.16 5.26
C TYR A 17 -9.68 3.12 4.14
N ARG A 18 -9.93 3.59 2.92
CA ARG A 18 -9.74 2.78 1.72
C ARG A 18 -8.27 2.64 1.42
N CYS A 19 -7.85 1.42 1.12
CA CYS A 19 -6.48 1.11 0.74
C CYS A 19 -6.42 0.48 -0.67
N GLY A 20 -5.29 -0.12 -1.01
CA GLY A 20 -5.12 -0.83 -2.26
C GLY A 20 -5.30 0.03 -3.51
N SER A 21 -5.98 -0.50 -4.52
CA SER A 21 -6.10 0.16 -5.82
C SER A 21 -6.82 1.51 -5.77
N TYR A 22 -7.71 1.71 -4.81
CA TYR A 22 -8.39 3.00 -4.61
C TYR A 22 -7.45 4.07 -4.08
N ALA A 23 -6.62 3.75 -3.08
CA ALA A 23 -5.64 4.68 -2.52
C ALA A 23 -4.63 5.15 -3.57
N PHE A 24 -4.35 4.31 -4.56
CA PHE A 24 -3.37 4.58 -5.61
C PHE A 24 -3.98 5.09 -6.93
N GLY A 25 -5.29 5.32 -6.99
CA GLY A 25 -5.98 5.76 -8.21
C GLY A 25 -5.93 4.75 -9.36
N THR A 26 -5.64 3.48 -9.07
CA THR A 26 -5.48 2.40 -10.06
C THR A 26 -6.65 1.42 -10.07
N SER A 27 -7.77 1.76 -9.41
CA SER A 27 -8.99 0.95 -9.40
C SER A 27 -9.62 0.86 -10.79
N THR A 28 -10.32 -0.23 -11.02
CA THR A 28 -11.16 -0.49 -12.20
C THR A 28 -12.53 -0.94 -11.71
N ASP A 29 -13.52 -1.01 -12.59
CA ASP A 29 -14.89 -1.49 -12.26
C ASP A 29 -14.92 -2.93 -11.70
N LYS A 30 -13.82 -3.66 -11.84
CA LYS A 30 -13.65 -5.03 -11.33
C LYS A 30 -12.73 -5.10 -10.11
N SER A 31 -12.30 -3.97 -9.56
CA SER A 31 -11.46 -3.95 -8.39
C SER A 31 -12.27 -4.18 -7.13
N ASP A 32 -11.76 -5.05 -6.26
CA ASP A 32 -12.29 -5.20 -4.91
C ASP A 32 -12.10 -3.89 -4.13
N GLU A 33 -12.97 -3.65 -3.18
CA GLU A 33 -12.84 -2.52 -2.27
C GLU A 33 -12.07 -2.97 -1.03
N ASP A 34 -10.84 -2.47 -0.88
CA ASP A 34 -9.95 -2.79 0.22
C ASP A 34 -10.05 -1.72 1.32
N TYR A 35 -10.21 -2.15 2.57
CA TYR A 35 -10.32 -1.27 3.72
C TYR A 35 -9.34 -1.66 4.82
N VAL A 36 -8.74 -0.66 5.45
CA VAL A 36 -8.03 -0.84 6.72
C VAL A 36 -8.90 -0.31 7.85
N VAL A 37 -9.00 -1.08 8.92
CA VAL A 37 -9.67 -0.71 10.18
C VAL A 37 -8.65 -0.78 11.30
N VAL A 38 -8.46 0.30 12.02
CA VAL A 38 -7.55 0.36 13.18
C VAL A 38 -8.39 0.44 14.46
N LEU A 39 -8.18 -0.52 15.34
CA LEU A 39 -8.87 -0.66 16.62
C LEU A 39 -7.91 -0.38 17.79
N LYS A 40 -8.39 0.31 18.83
CA LYS A 40 -7.54 0.76 19.94
C LYS A 40 -6.91 -0.38 20.72
N ASP A 41 -7.74 -1.30 21.22
CA ASP A 41 -7.36 -2.30 22.21
C ASP A 41 -7.26 -3.72 21.62
N TYR A 42 -7.56 -3.89 20.35
CA TYR A 42 -7.44 -5.16 19.64
C TYR A 42 -6.00 -5.63 19.60
N LYS A 43 -5.77 -6.91 19.97
CA LYS A 43 -4.42 -7.48 20.07
C LYS A 43 -4.17 -8.44 18.91
N GLY A 44 -4.01 -7.90 17.72
CA GLY A 44 -3.73 -8.74 16.57
C GLY A 44 -3.89 -8.04 15.22
N ILE A 45 -3.81 -8.87 14.20
CA ILE A 45 -4.13 -8.55 12.81
C ILE A 45 -5.14 -9.61 12.37
N SER A 46 -6.22 -9.21 11.73
CA SER A 46 -7.14 -10.12 11.07
C SER A 46 -7.51 -9.62 9.69
N HIS A 47 -7.95 -10.52 8.84
CA HIS A 47 -8.40 -10.24 7.49
C HIS A 47 -9.71 -10.97 7.25
N THR A 48 -10.70 -10.26 6.70
CA THR A 48 -12.00 -10.84 6.34
C THR A 48 -12.52 -10.16 5.09
N GLY A 49 -13.28 -10.91 4.28
CA GLY A 49 -13.89 -10.41 3.06
C GLY A 49 -15.36 -10.70 2.99
N GLU A 50 -16.14 -9.79 2.41
CA GLU A 50 -17.58 -9.93 2.18
C GLU A 50 -18.01 -9.08 0.99
N ASP A 51 -18.72 -9.68 0.03
CA ASP A 51 -19.35 -9.00 -1.11
C ASP A 51 -18.39 -8.10 -1.93
N GLY A 52 -17.18 -8.62 -2.24
CA GLY A 52 -16.17 -7.89 -3.01
C GLY A 52 -15.47 -6.78 -2.20
N LYS A 53 -15.58 -6.82 -0.88
CA LYS A 53 -14.90 -5.92 0.05
C LYS A 53 -13.97 -6.72 0.94
N GLU A 54 -12.74 -6.26 1.05
CA GLU A 54 -11.71 -6.85 1.90
C GLU A 54 -11.41 -5.91 3.06
N TYR A 55 -11.33 -6.45 4.27
CA TYR A 55 -11.10 -5.68 5.48
C TYR A 55 -9.83 -6.20 6.18
N PHE A 56 -8.84 -5.35 6.29
CA PHE A 56 -7.61 -5.56 7.04
C PHE A 56 -7.73 -4.88 8.39
N ILE A 57 -7.86 -5.65 9.45
CA ILE A 57 -8.15 -5.16 10.80
C ILE A 57 -6.88 -5.23 11.63
N PHE A 58 -6.43 -4.10 12.11
CA PHE A 58 -5.22 -3.96 12.92
C PHE A 58 -5.55 -3.45 14.32
N GLY A 59 -4.98 -4.06 15.33
CA GLY A 59 -4.82 -3.39 16.61
C GLY A 59 -3.83 -2.22 16.49
N LEU A 60 -4.05 -1.15 17.22
CA LEU A 60 -3.19 0.05 17.16
C LEU A 60 -1.69 -0.25 17.29
N PRO A 61 -1.21 -1.13 18.18
CA PRO A 61 0.22 -1.46 18.25
C PRO A 61 0.75 -2.04 16.95
N PHE A 62 0.03 -2.97 16.32
CA PHE A 62 0.42 -3.62 15.07
C PHE A 62 0.38 -2.64 13.88
N TRP A 63 -0.60 -1.73 13.86
CA TRP A 63 -0.64 -0.68 12.85
C TRP A 63 0.55 0.27 12.98
N LYS A 64 0.95 0.63 14.22
CA LYS A 64 2.16 1.42 14.47
C LYS A 64 3.42 0.71 14.00
N ASP A 65 3.58 -0.56 14.34
CA ASP A 65 4.74 -1.36 13.92
C ASP A 65 4.82 -1.48 12.39
N LYS A 66 3.67 -1.68 11.71
CA LYS A 66 3.57 -1.59 10.25
C LYS A 66 4.10 -0.25 9.74
N MET A 67 3.60 0.86 10.27
CA MET A 67 3.94 2.21 9.79
C MET A 67 5.41 2.58 10.08
N GLU A 68 6.02 1.99 11.09
CA GLU A 68 7.43 2.19 11.46
C GLU A 68 8.39 1.14 10.85
N PHE A 69 7.91 0.27 9.98
CA PHE A 69 8.68 -0.80 9.33
C PHE A 69 9.34 -1.79 10.30
N ARG A 70 8.73 -2.01 11.47
CA ARG A 70 9.30 -2.86 12.54
C ARG A 70 8.90 -4.32 12.45
N ASP A 71 7.81 -4.65 11.77
CA ASP A 71 7.29 -6.01 11.74
C ASP A 71 7.85 -6.79 10.53
N GLU A 72 8.73 -7.75 10.80
CA GLU A 72 9.26 -8.65 9.76
C GLU A 72 8.19 -9.58 9.18
N LEU A 73 7.15 -9.90 9.94
CA LEU A 73 6.05 -10.76 9.51
C LEU A 73 5.04 -10.02 8.61
N ALA A 74 5.03 -8.69 8.66
CA ALA A 74 4.09 -7.85 7.93
C ALA A 74 4.65 -7.30 6.62
N GLU A 75 5.69 -7.92 6.03
CA GLU A 75 6.31 -7.45 4.77
C GLU A 75 5.28 -7.08 3.68
N TYR A 76 4.20 -7.87 3.57
CA TYR A 76 3.14 -7.59 2.60
C TYR A 76 2.44 -6.25 2.87
N TYR A 77 2.14 -5.95 4.11
CA TYR A 77 1.43 -4.71 4.48
C TYR A 77 2.36 -3.49 4.43
N GLU A 78 3.63 -3.68 4.79
CA GLU A 78 4.62 -2.59 4.83
C GLU A 78 4.99 -2.04 3.44
N VAL A 79 4.94 -2.87 2.39
CA VAL A 79 5.21 -2.41 1.01
C VAL A 79 4.15 -1.43 0.50
N HIS A 80 3.02 -1.33 1.17
CA HIS A 80 1.93 -0.42 0.86
C HIS A 80 1.82 0.76 1.84
N ASN A 81 2.82 1.00 2.68
CA ASN A 81 2.80 2.11 3.64
C ASN A 81 2.73 3.50 2.98
N ASP A 82 3.12 3.62 1.71
CA ASP A 82 2.96 4.83 0.92
C ASP A 82 1.50 5.26 0.77
N GLU A 83 0.52 4.36 1.01
CA GLU A 83 -0.91 4.71 0.97
C GLU A 83 -1.32 5.81 1.96
N ILE A 84 -0.53 6.06 3.03
CA ILE A 84 -0.78 7.16 3.96
C ILE A 84 -0.77 8.54 3.27
N PHE A 85 -0.12 8.65 2.11
CA PHE A 85 -0.10 9.88 1.32
C PHE A 85 -1.38 10.10 0.49
N SER A 86 -2.32 9.14 0.48
CA SER A 86 -3.66 9.34 -0.07
C SER A 86 -4.61 10.05 0.93
N PHE A 87 -4.16 10.25 2.18
CA PHE A 87 -4.96 10.92 3.20
C PHE A 87 -4.98 12.46 2.99
N PRO A 88 -6.13 13.15 3.19
CA PRO A 88 -7.36 12.62 3.80
C PRO A 88 -8.35 11.96 2.84
N ASP A 89 -8.13 11.96 1.53
CA ASP A 89 -9.14 11.62 0.51
C ASP A 89 -9.71 10.19 0.66
N THR A 90 -8.92 9.27 1.20
CA THR A 90 -9.32 7.87 1.39
C THR A 90 -9.86 7.58 2.78
N ILE A 91 -9.79 8.53 3.73
CA ILE A 91 -10.28 8.34 5.09
C ILE A 91 -11.81 8.36 5.10
N LEU A 92 -12.41 7.33 5.71
CA LEU A 92 -13.84 7.23 5.97
C LEU A 92 -14.21 7.58 7.40
N TYR A 93 -13.31 7.33 8.33
CA TYR A 93 -13.42 7.69 9.74
C TYR A 93 -12.04 7.92 10.35
N CYS A 94 -11.90 8.96 11.15
CA CYS A 94 -10.69 9.28 11.89
C CYS A 94 -11.06 9.82 13.27
N ASP A 95 -10.65 9.12 14.33
CA ASP A 95 -10.75 9.61 15.71
C ASP A 95 -9.63 10.62 15.96
N LYS A 96 -9.94 11.70 16.70
CA LYS A 96 -8.98 12.77 17.05
C LYS A 96 -7.71 12.25 17.75
N GLU A 97 -7.80 11.08 18.40
CA GLU A 97 -6.66 10.47 19.09
C GLU A 97 -5.57 10.00 18.11
N ILE A 98 -5.93 9.60 16.88
CA ILE A 98 -4.99 9.08 15.90
C ILE A 98 -4.48 10.14 14.90
N GLU A 99 -5.20 11.24 14.73
CA GLU A 99 -4.82 12.31 13.78
C GLU A 99 -3.34 12.76 13.90
N PRO A 100 -2.80 13.03 15.11
CA PRO A 100 -1.39 13.44 15.23
C PRO A 100 -0.40 12.37 14.77
N LEU A 101 -0.76 11.08 14.93
CA LEU A 101 0.09 9.96 14.51
C LEU A 101 0.17 9.87 12.99
N ILE A 102 -0.87 10.24 12.26
CA ILE A 102 -0.88 10.21 10.80
C ILE A 102 0.20 11.15 10.25
N GLU A 103 0.25 12.39 10.73
CA GLU A 103 1.25 13.36 10.29
C GLU A 103 2.66 12.99 10.74
N GLU A 104 2.81 12.44 11.95
CA GLU A 104 4.09 11.89 12.42
C GLU A 104 4.60 10.77 11.50
N TYR A 105 3.71 9.87 11.07
CA TYR A 105 4.11 8.76 10.19
C TYR A 105 4.40 9.19 8.76
N LYS A 106 3.72 10.21 8.21
CA LYS A 106 4.11 10.81 6.93
C LYS A 106 5.54 11.34 6.99
N ALA A 107 5.89 12.09 8.03
CA ALA A 107 7.24 12.60 8.22
C ALA A 107 8.27 11.46 8.38
N LYS A 108 8.00 10.50 9.26
CA LYS A 108 8.87 9.31 9.45
C LYS A 108 9.04 8.49 8.18
N PHE A 109 7.99 8.36 7.36
CA PHE A 109 8.10 7.66 6.08
C PHE A 109 9.10 8.35 5.16
N LEU A 110 9.03 9.68 5.02
CA LEU A 110 9.96 10.44 4.18
C LEU A 110 11.40 10.32 4.65
N ASP A 111 11.63 10.37 5.96
CA ASP A 111 12.96 10.17 6.54
C ASP A 111 13.50 8.75 6.29
N ASN A 112 12.61 7.77 6.17
CA ASN A 112 12.95 6.36 6.03
C ASN A 112 12.51 5.74 4.69
N TYR A 113 12.22 6.56 3.66
CA TYR A 113 11.68 6.03 2.40
C TYR A 113 12.59 4.99 1.74
N LYS A 114 13.91 5.05 1.95
CA LYS A 114 14.85 4.03 1.47
C LYS A 114 14.69 2.69 2.20
N VAL A 115 14.32 2.70 3.48
CA VAL A 115 14.00 1.48 4.22
C VAL A 115 12.76 0.82 3.59
N TRP A 116 11.74 1.63 3.30
CA TRP A 116 10.57 1.17 2.57
C TRP A 116 10.94 0.58 1.19
N LEU A 117 11.77 1.27 0.40
CA LEU A 117 12.23 0.75 -0.90
C LEU A 117 12.95 -0.59 -0.77
N LYS A 118 13.80 -0.77 0.25
CA LYS A 118 14.46 -2.06 0.51
C LYS A 118 13.44 -3.17 0.75
N LYS A 119 12.37 -2.92 1.52
CA LYS A 119 11.29 -3.89 1.75
C LYS A 119 10.51 -4.18 0.46
N VAL A 120 10.19 -3.16 -0.34
CA VAL A 120 9.56 -3.32 -1.67
C VAL A 120 10.42 -4.22 -2.56
N VAL A 121 11.71 -3.91 -2.69
CA VAL A 121 12.64 -4.69 -3.51
C VAL A 121 12.76 -6.13 -3.01
N LYS A 122 12.91 -6.34 -1.70
CA LYS A 122 12.98 -7.67 -1.08
C LYS A 122 11.73 -8.48 -1.38
N TYR A 123 10.55 -7.90 -1.12
CA TYR A 123 9.25 -8.54 -1.33
C TYR A 123 9.07 -9.01 -2.78
N PHE A 124 9.18 -8.11 -3.75
CA PHE A 124 8.94 -8.46 -5.15
C PHE A 124 10.04 -9.34 -5.75
N SER A 125 11.31 -9.19 -5.33
CA SER A 125 12.41 -10.04 -5.81
C SER A 125 12.17 -11.52 -5.53
N ARG A 126 11.57 -11.86 -4.38
CA ARG A 126 11.28 -13.26 -4.00
C ARG A 126 10.36 -13.94 -5.01
N PHE A 127 9.31 -13.28 -5.44
CA PHE A 127 8.30 -13.84 -6.34
C PHE A 127 8.74 -13.79 -7.81
N ILE A 128 9.37 -12.69 -8.23
CA ILE A 128 9.85 -12.55 -9.62
C ILE A 128 10.95 -13.58 -9.93
N ALA A 129 11.79 -13.93 -8.96
CA ALA A 129 12.82 -14.96 -9.13
C ALA A 129 12.22 -16.34 -9.44
N LEU A 130 10.99 -16.62 -8.99
CA LEU A 130 10.26 -17.84 -9.29
C LEU A 130 9.62 -17.84 -10.70
N GLY A 131 9.72 -16.72 -11.44
CA GLY A 131 9.13 -16.59 -12.78
C GLY A 131 7.62 -16.36 -12.76
N ASP A 132 7.06 -16.10 -11.60
CA ASP A 132 5.65 -15.79 -11.42
C ASP A 132 5.39 -14.29 -11.67
N TYR A 133 4.50 -13.98 -12.63
CA TYR A 133 4.13 -12.60 -13.00
C TYR A 133 2.65 -12.37 -12.74
N GLU A 134 2.36 -11.94 -11.51
CA GLU A 134 1.02 -11.73 -11.02
C GLU A 134 0.49 -10.31 -11.30
N LYS A 135 -0.83 -10.15 -11.16
CA LYS A 135 -1.54 -8.88 -11.29
C LYS A 135 -0.95 -7.77 -10.40
N ARG A 136 -0.41 -8.09 -9.22
CA ARG A 136 0.15 -7.14 -8.25
C ARG A 136 1.46 -6.46 -8.67
N TYR A 137 2.19 -6.98 -9.66
CA TYR A 137 3.50 -6.42 -10.04
C TYR A 137 3.42 -5.05 -10.72
N TYR A 138 2.24 -4.57 -11.08
CA TYR A 138 2.09 -3.18 -11.49
C TYR A 138 2.52 -2.18 -10.41
N HIS A 139 2.55 -2.58 -9.14
CA HIS A 139 3.04 -1.74 -8.06
C HIS A 139 4.50 -1.33 -8.25
N LEU A 140 5.33 -2.16 -8.87
CA LEU A 140 6.73 -1.78 -9.18
C LEU A 140 6.80 -0.60 -10.16
N ILE A 141 5.93 -0.59 -11.17
CA ILE A 141 5.84 0.51 -12.13
C ILE A 141 5.32 1.78 -11.45
N ARG A 142 4.28 1.64 -10.64
CA ARG A 142 3.72 2.73 -9.84
C ARG A 142 4.77 3.33 -8.89
N ILE A 143 5.43 2.51 -8.10
CA ILE A 143 6.43 2.95 -7.12
C ILE A 143 7.63 3.61 -7.82
N ARG A 144 8.10 3.03 -8.92
CA ARG A 144 9.15 3.65 -9.73
C ARG A 144 8.78 5.07 -10.16
N HIS A 145 7.58 5.26 -10.70
CA HIS A 145 7.10 6.58 -11.12
C HIS A 145 7.05 7.57 -9.95
N ILE A 146 6.53 7.14 -8.80
CA ILE A 146 6.48 7.96 -7.58
C ILE A 146 7.89 8.38 -7.14
N VAL A 147 8.84 7.45 -7.13
CA VAL A 147 10.24 7.72 -6.74
C VAL A 147 10.92 8.66 -7.74
N GLU A 148 10.71 8.47 -9.05
CA GLU A 148 11.23 9.38 -10.09
C GLU A 148 10.69 10.80 -9.90
N ASN A 149 9.38 10.95 -9.64
CA ASN A 149 8.76 12.24 -9.37
C ASN A 149 9.27 12.87 -8.07
N TYR A 150 9.38 12.10 -7.00
CA TYR A 150 9.91 12.58 -5.73
C TYR A 150 11.34 13.12 -5.88
N LYS A 151 12.20 12.43 -6.62
CA LYS A 151 13.57 12.90 -6.89
C LYS A 151 13.61 14.17 -7.73
N ALA A 152 12.70 14.31 -8.66
CA ALA A 152 12.64 15.47 -9.55
C ALA A 152 12.07 16.71 -8.86
N THR A 153 11.12 16.55 -7.94
CA THR A 153 10.32 17.65 -7.36
C THR A 153 10.60 17.92 -5.89
N GLY A 154 11.13 16.94 -5.16
CA GLY A 154 11.24 16.95 -3.69
C GLY A 154 9.89 16.74 -2.97
N SER A 155 8.80 16.53 -3.71
CA SER A 155 7.46 16.31 -3.14
C SER A 155 7.02 14.88 -3.38
N PHE A 156 6.69 14.15 -2.30
CA PHE A 156 6.16 12.80 -2.38
C PHE A 156 4.66 12.82 -2.67
N SER A 157 4.27 12.27 -3.81
CA SER A 157 2.87 12.21 -4.24
C SER A 157 2.55 10.85 -4.84
N LEU A 158 1.32 10.37 -4.59
CA LEU A 158 0.81 9.15 -5.21
C LEU A 158 0.22 9.38 -6.60
N GLU A 159 0.17 10.63 -7.07
CA GLU A 159 -0.37 10.98 -8.38
C GLU A 159 0.46 10.33 -9.49
N LEU A 160 -0.23 9.65 -10.39
CA LEU A 160 0.36 8.96 -11.53
C LEU A 160 0.05 9.71 -12.82
N SER A 161 1.01 9.75 -13.74
CA SER A 161 0.73 10.32 -15.06
C SER A 161 -0.32 9.51 -15.81
N PRO A 162 -1.07 10.13 -16.75
CA PRO A 162 -2.07 9.43 -17.55
C PRO A 162 -1.50 8.19 -18.27
N GLU A 163 -0.26 8.26 -18.74
CA GLU A 163 0.42 7.17 -19.45
C GLU A 163 0.67 5.98 -18.51
N ILE A 164 1.08 6.24 -17.27
CA ILE A 164 1.31 5.19 -16.25
C ILE A 164 -0.01 4.58 -15.82
N LEU A 165 -1.05 5.40 -15.63
CA LEU A 165 -2.39 4.90 -15.30
C LEU A 165 -2.94 3.99 -16.39
N GLU A 166 -2.81 4.37 -17.67
CA GLU A 166 -3.26 3.55 -18.79
C GLU A 166 -2.47 2.25 -18.86
N TRP A 167 -1.14 2.30 -18.70
CA TRP A 167 -0.30 1.11 -18.66
C TRP A 167 -0.75 0.14 -17.56
N ILE A 168 -1.04 0.65 -16.36
CA ILE A 168 -1.49 -0.17 -15.23
C ILE A 168 -2.86 -0.80 -15.52
N LYS A 169 -3.81 -0.05 -16.11
CA LYS A 169 -5.13 -0.56 -16.47
C LYS A 169 -5.03 -1.73 -17.46
N VAL A 170 -4.24 -1.53 -18.51
CA VAL A 170 -3.99 -2.57 -19.52
C VAL A 170 -3.33 -3.78 -18.86
N TYR A 171 -2.28 -3.57 -18.05
CA TYR A 171 -1.63 -4.65 -17.33
C TYR A 171 -2.60 -5.44 -16.44
N LYS A 172 -3.45 -4.76 -15.65
CA LYS A 172 -4.40 -5.42 -14.72
C LYS A 172 -5.41 -6.31 -15.45
N THR A 173 -5.84 -5.95 -16.63
CA THR A 173 -6.86 -6.65 -17.42
C THR A 173 -6.32 -7.71 -18.37
N ASP A 174 -5.04 -7.63 -18.73
CA ASP A 174 -4.40 -8.57 -19.65
C ASP A 174 -4.21 -9.95 -19.00
N SER A 175 -4.53 -11.02 -19.70
CA SER A 175 -4.31 -12.39 -19.26
C SER A 175 -2.85 -12.84 -19.39
N ASP A 176 -2.10 -12.29 -20.35
CA ASP A 176 -0.70 -12.61 -20.59
C ASP A 176 0.24 -11.62 -19.88
N LYS A 177 0.57 -11.89 -18.64
CA LYS A 177 1.50 -11.07 -17.85
C LYS A 177 2.97 -11.21 -18.28
N GLN A 178 3.33 -12.27 -18.99
CA GLN A 178 4.72 -12.52 -19.38
C GLN A 178 5.30 -11.47 -20.33
N LYS A 179 4.44 -10.86 -21.17
CA LYS A 179 4.87 -9.78 -22.09
C LYS A 179 5.37 -8.52 -21.37
N TYR A 180 5.01 -8.34 -20.09
CA TYR A 180 5.44 -7.20 -19.28
C TYR A 180 6.71 -7.48 -18.47
N LYS A 181 7.25 -8.69 -18.56
CA LYS A 181 8.41 -9.17 -17.79
C LYS A 181 9.60 -8.19 -17.82
N ARG A 182 9.90 -7.62 -18.98
CA ARG A 182 11.01 -6.68 -19.13
C ARG A 182 10.76 -5.41 -18.32
N ALA A 183 9.61 -4.76 -18.51
CA ALA A 183 9.26 -3.53 -17.81
C ALA A 183 9.27 -3.70 -16.28
N ILE A 184 8.75 -4.85 -15.80
CA ILE A 184 8.73 -5.19 -14.37
C ILE A 184 10.15 -5.37 -13.82
N LYS A 185 11.03 -6.08 -14.55
CA LYS A 185 12.43 -6.25 -14.14
C LYS A 185 13.21 -4.96 -14.16
N ASP A 186 13.02 -4.13 -15.18
CA ASP A 186 13.65 -2.82 -15.28
C ASP A 186 13.23 -1.90 -14.13
N ALA A 187 11.94 -1.93 -13.76
CA ALA A 187 11.43 -1.19 -12.60
C ALA A 187 12.04 -1.69 -11.28
N LEU A 188 12.09 -3.01 -11.08
CA LEU A 188 12.70 -3.58 -9.88
C LEU A 188 14.19 -3.24 -9.77
N GLU A 189 14.94 -3.29 -10.88
CA GLU A 189 16.35 -2.93 -10.90
C GLU A 189 16.57 -1.44 -10.59
N TYR A 190 15.73 -0.56 -11.15
CA TYR A 190 15.74 0.85 -10.81
C TYR A 190 15.56 1.06 -9.30
N LEU A 191 14.48 0.48 -8.73
CA LEU A 191 14.19 0.61 -7.29
C LEU A 191 15.30 0.03 -6.40
N ARG A 192 15.96 -1.04 -6.84
CA ARG A 192 17.12 -1.60 -6.13
C ARG A 192 18.26 -0.61 -6.05
N LYS A 193 18.60 0.04 -7.15
CA LYS A 193 19.64 1.09 -7.18
C LYS A 193 19.28 2.26 -6.27
N GLU A 194 18.02 2.69 -6.29
CA GLU A 194 17.56 3.78 -5.43
C GLU A 194 17.55 3.42 -3.94
N ALA A 195 17.34 2.16 -3.59
CA ALA A 195 17.37 1.67 -2.21
C ALA A 195 18.79 1.58 -1.63
N GLU A 196 19.83 1.45 -2.48
CA GLU A 196 21.23 1.27 -2.08
C GLU A 196 21.98 2.59 -1.86
N VAL A 197 21.53 3.67 -2.43
CA VAL A 197 22.23 5.00 -2.40
C VAL A 197 22.05 5.75 -1.09
#